data_e67231a34944eada0dcc3ca701c1e976
#
_entry.id   e67231a34944eada0dcc3ca701c1e976
#
_cell.length_a   1.000
_cell.length_b   1.000
_cell.length_c   1.000
_cell.angle_alpha   90.00
_cell.angle_beta   90.00
_cell.angle_gamma   90.00
#
_symmetry.space_group_name_H-M   'P 1'
#
loop_
_entity.id
_entity.type
_entity.pdbx_description
1 polymer ?
#
loop_
_entity_poly.entity_id
_entity_poly.type
_entity_poly.pdbx_seq_one_letter_code
_entity_poly.pdbx_strand_id
1 'polypeptide(L)'
;GDGSLELNIQELKTISHNRFNIKLFVINNGGYVSMHNWADTFFKGRRVDNPIDTGDGTLNLKDVAKAFGMDYFLISSPKNLDKNLKKINSTKKPLFVEVLTDNKQIIYDAYKDY
;
A
#
# COMPACT_ATOMS: atom_id res chain seq x y z
N GLY A 1 1.48 2.78 2.90
CA GLY A 1 0.41 2.72 1.92
C GLY A 1 0.90 2.93 0.51
N ASP A 2 0.03 2.69 -0.46
CA ASP A 2 0.31 2.86 -1.88
C ASP A 2 0.76 4.29 -2.23
N GLY A 3 0.04 5.32 -1.77
CA GLY A 3 0.46 6.70 -1.98
C GLY A 3 1.78 7.07 -1.28
N SER A 4 2.00 6.58 -0.06
CA SER A 4 3.26 6.86 0.65
C SER A 4 4.48 6.18 0.02
N LEU A 5 4.28 5.07 -0.69
CA LEU A 5 5.35 4.39 -1.41
C LEU A 5 5.98 5.30 -2.46
N GLU A 6 5.19 6.15 -3.10
CA GLU A 6 5.65 7.05 -4.16
C GLU A 6 6.71 8.03 -3.68
N LEU A 7 6.70 8.40 -2.39
CA LEU A 7 7.67 9.33 -1.82
C LEU A 7 9.09 8.75 -1.76
N ASN A 8 9.24 7.42 -1.75
CA ASN A 8 10.52 6.74 -1.64
C ASN A 8 10.62 5.53 -2.57
N ILE A 9 9.93 5.56 -3.69
CA ILE A 9 9.83 4.43 -4.63
C ILE A 9 11.22 3.99 -5.13
N GLN A 10 12.19 4.90 -5.24
CA GLN A 10 13.55 4.63 -5.67
C GLN A 10 14.29 3.64 -4.74
N GLU A 11 13.88 3.54 -3.45
CA GLU A 11 14.51 2.62 -2.50
C GLU A 11 14.22 1.15 -2.81
N LEU A 12 13.23 0.86 -3.64
CA LEU A 12 13.01 -0.48 -4.16
C LEU A 12 14.24 -0.99 -4.93
N LYS A 13 14.98 -0.07 -5.59
CA LYS A 13 16.23 -0.39 -6.27
C LYS A 13 17.30 -0.85 -5.28
N THR A 14 17.44 -0.17 -4.16
CA THR A 14 18.37 -0.52 -3.08
C THR A 14 18.06 -1.91 -2.54
N ILE A 15 16.79 -2.20 -2.27
CA ILE A 15 16.34 -3.51 -1.75
C ILE A 15 16.63 -4.64 -2.75
N SER A 16 16.26 -4.44 -4.01
CA SER A 16 16.39 -5.48 -5.04
C SER A 16 17.85 -5.73 -5.43
N HIS A 17 18.63 -4.65 -5.61
CA HIS A 17 20.03 -4.74 -5.99
C HIS A 17 20.87 -5.48 -4.95
N ASN A 18 20.68 -5.17 -3.69
CA ASN A 18 21.41 -5.82 -2.59
C ASN A 18 20.80 -7.15 -2.18
N ARG A 19 19.71 -7.57 -2.80
CA ARG A 19 18.99 -8.82 -2.48
C ARG A 19 18.66 -8.97 -1.00
N PHE A 20 18.30 -7.86 -0.35
CA PHE A 20 17.92 -7.90 1.06
C PHE A 20 16.70 -8.79 1.28
N ASN A 21 16.74 -9.63 2.30
CA ASN A 21 15.61 -10.49 2.65
C ASN A 21 14.49 -9.69 3.34
N ILE A 22 13.98 -8.68 2.63
CA ILE A 22 12.92 -7.79 3.08
C ILE A 22 11.59 -8.21 2.44
N LYS A 23 10.53 -8.23 3.25
CA LYS A 23 9.14 -8.37 2.80
C LYS A 23 8.48 -7.00 2.95
N LEU A 24 8.34 -6.29 1.85
CA LEU A 24 7.72 -4.98 1.83
C LEU A 24 6.21 -5.12 1.65
N PHE A 25 5.45 -4.90 2.72
CA PHE A 25 3.99 -4.89 2.67
C PHE A 25 3.50 -3.50 2.32
N VAL A 26 2.82 -3.37 1.19
CA VAL A 26 2.20 -2.13 0.72
C VAL A 26 0.69 -2.28 0.83
N ILE A 27 0.11 -1.53 1.77
CA ILE A 27 -1.35 -1.45 1.90
C ILE A 27 -1.87 -0.62 0.75
N ASN A 28 -2.61 -1.25 -0.15
CA ASN A 28 -3.26 -0.58 -1.27
C ASN A 28 -4.74 -0.35 -0.93
N ASN A 29 -5.06 0.86 -0.57
CA ASN A 29 -6.41 1.35 -0.33
C ASN A 29 -6.84 2.41 -1.35
N GLY A 30 -6.09 2.53 -2.44
CA GLY A 30 -6.40 3.41 -3.56
C GLY A 30 -5.99 4.87 -3.36
N GLY A 31 -4.96 5.15 -2.56
CA GLY A 31 -4.42 6.50 -2.36
C GLY A 31 -4.40 6.96 -0.89
N TYR A 32 -4.55 8.26 -0.67
CA TYR A 32 -4.42 8.88 0.64
C TYR A 32 -5.74 8.87 1.44
N VAL A 33 -6.22 7.71 1.87
CA VAL A 33 -7.49 7.57 2.61
C VAL A 33 -7.51 8.40 3.91
N SER A 34 -6.38 8.53 4.59
CA SER A 34 -6.27 9.39 5.78
C SER A 34 -6.58 10.86 5.47
N MET A 35 -6.17 11.34 4.30
CA MET A 35 -6.48 12.71 3.85
C MET A 35 -7.96 12.87 3.53
N HIS A 36 -8.62 11.85 3.01
CA HIS A 36 -10.08 11.82 2.84
C HIS A 36 -10.80 12.01 4.17
N ASN A 37 -10.47 11.17 5.14
CA ASN A 37 -11.08 11.25 6.47
C ASN A 37 -10.88 12.63 7.11
N TRP A 38 -9.71 13.21 6.92
CA TRP A 38 -9.40 14.56 7.39
C TRP A 38 -10.23 15.63 6.70
N ALA A 39 -10.33 15.56 5.38
CA ALA A 39 -11.12 16.49 4.57
C ALA A 39 -12.62 16.41 4.93
N ASP A 40 -13.14 15.20 5.16
CA ASP A 40 -14.52 15.00 5.56
C ASP A 40 -14.79 15.58 6.97
N THR A 41 -13.85 15.37 7.89
CA THR A 41 -14.01 15.83 9.29
C THR A 41 -13.89 17.34 9.42
N PHE A 42 -12.90 17.97 8.81
CA PHE A 42 -12.54 19.37 9.06
C PHE A 42 -12.86 20.33 7.92
N PHE A 43 -13.00 19.83 6.69
CA PHE A 43 -13.17 20.67 5.50
C PHE A 43 -14.48 20.40 4.73
N LYS A 44 -15.49 19.79 5.38
CA LYS A 44 -16.79 19.50 4.76
C LYS A 44 -16.68 18.71 3.45
N GLY A 45 -15.73 17.78 3.39
CA GLY A 45 -15.50 16.94 2.22
C GLY A 45 -14.83 17.63 1.02
N ARG A 46 -14.27 18.83 1.21
CA ARG A 46 -13.49 19.48 0.14
C ARG A 46 -12.18 18.73 -0.05
N ARG A 47 -12.04 18.09 -1.21
CA ARG A 47 -10.91 17.25 -1.57
C ARG A 47 -10.29 17.79 -2.84
N VAL A 48 -8.97 17.92 -2.85
CA VAL A 48 -8.17 18.37 -3.99
C VAL A 48 -7.00 17.40 -4.14
N ASP A 49 -6.68 17.03 -5.36
CA ASP A 49 -5.52 16.23 -5.73
C ASP A 49 -5.39 14.89 -5.01
N ASN A 50 -6.52 14.24 -4.75
CA ASN A 50 -6.52 12.89 -4.22
C ASN A 50 -6.84 11.89 -5.33
N PRO A 51 -5.98 10.88 -5.61
CA PRO A 51 -6.17 9.91 -6.69
C PRO A 51 -7.52 9.21 -6.68
N ILE A 52 -8.07 8.94 -5.50
CA ILE A 52 -9.38 8.28 -5.37
C ILE A 52 -10.52 9.14 -5.98
N ASP A 53 -10.42 10.46 -5.86
CA ASP A 53 -11.47 11.39 -6.33
C ASP A 53 -11.25 11.85 -7.76
N THR A 54 -10.00 12.03 -8.16
CA THR A 54 -9.63 12.59 -9.48
C THR A 54 -9.49 11.52 -10.56
N GLY A 55 -9.41 10.25 -10.17
CA GLY A 55 -9.16 9.15 -11.09
C GLY A 55 -7.73 9.11 -11.64
N ASP A 56 -6.85 9.95 -11.13
CA ASP A 56 -5.42 10.01 -11.52
C ASP A 56 -4.62 8.88 -10.87
N GLY A 57 -5.12 7.74 -11.07
CA GLY A 57 -4.51 6.45 -10.95
C GLY A 57 -3.44 6.27 -9.87
N THR A 58 -3.76 5.45 -8.92
CA THR A 58 -2.73 4.76 -8.12
C THR A 58 -1.82 3.96 -9.05
N LEU A 59 -0.56 3.85 -8.70
CA LEU A 59 0.40 3.05 -9.46
C LEU A 59 -0.07 1.59 -9.55
N ASN A 60 0.16 0.96 -10.69
CA ASN A 60 0.08 -0.49 -10.79
C ASN A 60 1.26 -1.10 -10.02
N LEU A 61 1.02 -1.52 -8.79
CA LEU A 61 2.07 -1.99 -7.87
C LEU A 61 2.76 -3.27 -8.36
N LYS A 62 2.06 -4.10 -9.13
CA LYS A 62 2.66 -5.28 -9.77
C LYS A 62 3.69 -4.88 -10.82
N ASP A 63 3.38 -3.88 -11.64
CA ASP A 63 4.31 -3.37 -12.66
C ASP A 63 5.48 -2.62 -12.01
N VAL A 64 5.23 -1.91 -10.92
CA VAL A 64 6.29 -1.29 -10.11
C VAL A 64 7.25 -2.36 -9.58
N ALA A 65 6.75 -3.40 -8.92
CA ALA A 65 7.60 -4.50 -8.42
C ALA A 65 8.45 -5.10 -9.55
N LYS A 66 7.84 -5.36 -10.70
CA LYS A 66 8.53 -5.88 -11.88
C LYS A 66 9.61 -4.93 -12.39
N ALA A 67 9.32 -3.63 -12.50
CA ALA A 67 10.28 -2.63 -12.99
C ALA A 67 11.53 -2.55 -12.10
N PHE A 68 11.38 -2.75 -10.79
CA PHE A 68 12.49 -2.77 -9.84
C PHE A 68 13.10 -4.16 -9.62
N GLY A 69 12.65 -5.20 -10.36
CA GLY A 69 13.18 -6.56 -10.28
C GLY A 69 12.88 -7.28 -8.97
N MET A 70 11.76 -6.97 -8.34
CA MET A 70 11.27 -7.64 -7.14
C MET A 70 10.21 -8.70 -7.48
N ASP A 71 10.24 -9.82 -6.75
CA ASP A 71 9.14 -10.77 -6.78
C ASP A 71 7.89 -10.10 -6.18
N TYR A 72 6.71 -10.47 -6.68
CA TYR A 72 5.44 -9.87 -6.29
C TYR A 72 4.47 -10.89 -5.72
N PHE A 73 3.74 -10.51 -4.69
CA PHE A 73 2.68 -11.30 -4.07
C PHE A 73 1.46 -10.43 -3.75
N LEU A 74 0.26 -10.91 -4.10
CA LEU A 74 -1.00 -10.22 -3.83
C LEU A 74 -1.78 -10.89 -2.70
N ILE A 75 -2.17 -10.12 -1.70
CA ILE A 75 -3.18 -10.47 -0.69
C ILE A 75 -4.43 -9.66 -0.98
N SER A 76 -5.44 -10.28 -1.58
CA SER A 76 -6.69 -9.62 -1.99
C SER A 76 -7.86 -9.89 -1.05
N SER A 77 -7.69 -10.77 -0.06
CA SER A 77 -8.71 -11.07 0.94
C SER A 77 -8.09 -11.72 2.18
N PRO A 78 -8.77 -11.70 3.34
CA PRO A 78 -8.31 -12.40 4.55
C PRO A 78 -8.37 -13.93 4.43
N LYS A 79 -9.01 -14.45 3.40
CA LYS A 79 -9.08 -15.91 3.18
C LYS A 79 -7.67 -16.49 3.01
N ASN A 80 -7.36 -17.52 3.79
CA ASN A 80 -6.05 -18.18 3.80
C ASN A 80 -4.87 -17.26 4.20
N LEU A 81 -5.12 -16.23 4.99
CA LEU A 81 -4.08 -15.26 5.38
C LEU A 81 -2.88 -15.95 6.03
N ASP A 82 -3.10 -16.85 6.99
CA ASP A 82 -2.02 -17.59 7.66
C ASP A 82 -1.15 -18.39 6.70
N LYS A 83 -1.78 -19.06 5.72
CA LYS A 83 -1.06 -19.81 4.68
C LYS A 83 -0.23 -18.85 3.80
N ASN A 84 -0.79 -17.72 3.44
CA ASN A 84 -0.11 -16.71 2.64
C ASN A 84 1.09 -16.12 3.41
N LEU A 85 0.92 -15.79 4.69
CA LEU A 85 1.99 -15.25 5.53
C LEU A 85 3.12 -16.28 5.73
N LYS A 86 2.80 -17.55 5.94
CA LYS A 86 3.80 -18.64 6.00
C LYS A 86 4.62 -18.71 4.71
N LYS A 87 3.95 -18.65 3.54
CA LYS A 87 4.62 -18.66 2.24
C LYS A 87 5.50 -17.43 2.04
N ILE A 88 5.02 -16.24 2.37
CA ILE A 88 5.77 -14.99 2.30
C ILE A 88 7.02 -15.05 3.16
N ASN A 89 6.88 -15.50 4.43
CA ASN A 89 7.99 -15.56 5.38
C ASN A 89 9.02 -16.62 5.02
N SER A 90 8.64 -17.70 4.34
CA SER A 90 9.58 -18.73 3.88
C SER A 90 10.46 -18.28 2.72
N THR A 91 10.08 -17.24 2.00
CA THR A 91 10.84 -16.67 0.89
C THR A 91 12.14 -16.03 1.42
N LYS A 92 13.28 -16.31 0.79
CA LYS A 92 14.59 -15.76 1.17
C LYS A 92 15.08 -14.61 0.29
N LYS A 93 14.20 -14.12 -0.58
CA LYS A 93 14.45 -13.02 -1.51
C LYS A 93 13.66 -11.77 -1.13
N PRO A 94 14.04 -10.60 -1.67
CA PRO A 94 13.17 -9.43 -1.62
C PRO A 94 11.80 -9.78 -2.18
N LEU A 95 10.74 -9.37 -1.48
CA LEU A 95 9.38 -9.64 -1.91
C LEU A 95 8.52 -8.40 -1.71
N PHE A 96 7.86 -7.98 -2.77
CA PHE A 96 6.86 -6.93 -2.75
C PHE A 96 5.49 -7.56 -2.52
N VAL A 97 4.86 -7.24 -1.40
CA VAL A 97 3.55 -7.78 -1.02
C VAL A 97 2.52 -6.67 -1.07
N GLU A 98 1.62 -6.72 -2.04
CA GLU A 98 0.46 -5.84 -2.12
C GLU A 98 -0.67 -6.39 -1.28
N VAL A 99 -1.25 -5.57 -0.42
CA VAL A 99 -2.42 -5.92 0.39
C VAL A 99 -3.57 -4.99 0.02
N LEU A 100 -4.58 -5.55 -0.66
CA LEU A 100 -5.78 -4.79 -0.99
C LEU A 100 -6.64 -4.60 0.26
N THR A 101 -7.03 -3.36 0.51
CA THR A 101 -7.94 -3.01 1.61
C THR A 101 -9.04 -2.08 1.11
N ASP A 102 -10.14 -2.02 1.84
CA ASP A 102 -11.25 -1.14 1.51
C ASP A 102 -10.87 0.33 1.78
N ASN A 103 -11.07 1.20 0.80
CA ASN A 103 -10.83 2.63 0.94
C ASN A 103 -11.85 3.35 1.85
N LYS A 104 -12.92 2.68 2.22
CA LYS A 104 -13.91 3.16 3.19
C LYS A 104 -13.62 2.73 4.62
N GLN A 105 -12.56 1.94 4.82
CA GLN A 105 -12.16 1.54 6.15
C GLN A 105 -11.70 2.76 6.95
N ILE A 106 -12.41 3.08 8.01
CA ILE A 106 -12.03 4.15 8.92
C ILE A 106 -10.85 3.72 9.80
N ILE A 107 -9.98 4.67 10.14
CA ILE A 107 -8.94 4.48 11.14
C ILE A 107 -9.62 4.51 12.50
N TYR A 108 -9.82 3.34 13.10
CA TYR A 108 -10.50 3.21 14.38
C TYR A 108 -9.71 3.96 15.47
N ASP A 109 -10.40 4.73 16.28
CA ASP A 109 -9.86 5.52 17.40
C ASP A 109 -8.93 6.69 17.06
N ALA A 110 -8.57 6.92 15.79
CA ALA A 110 -7.68 8.03 15.45
C ALA A 110 -8.27 9.43 15.72
N TYR A 111 -9.57 9.54 15.91
CA TYR A 111 -10.29 10.83 16.02
C TYR A 111 -11.26 10.90 17.19
N LYS A 112 -11.14 10.01 18.19
CA LYS A 112 -12.05 10.00 19.34
C LYS A 112 -11.88 11.20 20.28
N ASP A 113 -10.75 11.87 20.22
CA ASP A 113 -10.38 12.96 21.15
C ASP A 113 -10.40 14.35 20.50
N TYR A 114 -11.03 14.49 19.32
CA TYR A 114 -11.17 15.77 18.63
C TYR A 114 -12.63 16.19 18.44
#